data_b61d30dca7b592881347763e76c037e5
#
_entry.id   b61d30dca7b592881347763e76c037e5
#
_cell.length_a   1.000
_cell.length_b   1.000
_cell.length_c   1.000
_cell.angle_alpha   90.00
_cell.angle_beta   90.00
_cell.angle_gamma   90.00
#
_symmetry.space_group_name_H-M   'P 1'
#
loop_
_entity.id
_entity.type
_entity.pdbx_description
1 polymer ?
#
loop_
_entity_poly.entity_id
_entity_poly.type
_entity_poly.pdbx_seq_one_letter_code
_entity_poly.pdbx_strand_id
1 'polypeptide(L)'
;MTLLLGRITPAPRAGLMLVAVLLVTVSSASASDDWLTDYDEALATATRTGKPVLTLFTGSDWCPHCRTLEDQVFASPAFATWANDHVVLLMVDMPQAGISPAVRSERSRICIKYGVRTFPSVLLLDSFGEKLAEQKGYRGTSASSWIKQMAAKLPARQPVATNARPVLDSLGEAVLTARESKRPILLVVSGSPEQTAAIRSATLVNDPEFGALAAESFVMAAMPAATADGQQADASLEQLLGGQLEPDAVEVIVTDDGETPVFMASGSQSPQRIVSGLRRFLVTRQTARRTGGTVR
;
A
#
# COMPACT_ATOMS: atom_id res chain seq x y z
N MET A 1 -2.57 -85.41 -49.14
CA MET A 1 -3.09 -84.94 -47.83
C MET A 1 -2.05 -83.97 -47.28
N THR A 2 -2.11 -82.71 -47.74
CA THR A 2 -1.09 -81.74 -47.44
C THR A 2 -1.82 -80.43 -46.98
N LEU A 3 -1.69 -80.14 -45.68
CA LEU A 3 -2.25 -78.97 -45.03
C LEU A 3 -1.42 -77.71 -45.35
N LEU A 4 -2.03 -76.72 -45.96
CA LEU A 4 -1.52 -75.36 -46.17
C LEU A 4 -1.79 -74.49 -44.95
N LEU A 5 -0.71 -74.10 -44.22
CA LEU A 5 -0.79 -73.09 -43.13
C LEU A 5 -0.74 -71.71 -43.76
N GLY A 6 -1.84 -70.98 -43.60
CA GLY A 6 -1.95 -69.56 -43.98
C GLY A 6 -1.24 -68.66 -42.93
N ARG A 7 -0.30 -67.85 -43.43
CA ARG A 7 0.33 -66.75 -42.62
C ARG A 7 -0.59 -65.62 -42.49
N ILE A 8 -0.90 -65.25 -41.22
CA ILE A 8 -1.64 -63.99 -40.83
C ILE A 8 -0.60 -62.90 -40.64
N THR A 9 -0.62 -61.90 -41.49
CA THR A 9 0.17 -60.69 -41.33
C THR A 9 -0.58 -59.71 -40.43
N PRO A 10 0.05 -59.07 -39.40
CA PRO A 10 -0.61 -58.06 -38.60
C PRO A 10 -0.62 -56.70 -39.32
N ALA A 11 -1.77 -56.07 -39.35
CA ALA A 11 -1.96 -54.71 -39.85
C ALA A 11 -1.33 -53.65 -38.93
N PRO A 12 -0.83 -52.52 -39.48
CA PRO A 12 -0.27 -51.46 -38.67
C PRO A 12 -1.37 -50.69 -37.99
N ARG A 13 -1.28 -50.54 -36.63
CA ARG A 13 -2.12 -49.69 -35.83
C ARG A 13 -1.71 -48.24 -36.09
N ALA A 14 -2.53 -47.49 -36.83
CA ALA A 14 -2.44 -46.04 -36.95
C ALA A 14 -2.80 -45.43 -35.58
N GLY A 15 -1.80 -44.92 -34.86
CA GLY A 15 -1.98 -44.14 -33.64
C GLY A 15 -2.55 -42.76 -33.97
N LEU A 16 -3.80 -42.52 -33.61
CA LEU A 16 -4.45 -41.22 -33.70
C LEU A 16 -3.90 -40.37 -32.54
N MET A 17 -2.91 -39.51 -32.83
CA MET A 17 -2.47 -38.46 -31.86
C MET A 17 -3.56 -37.40 -31.78
N LEU A 18 -4.29 -37.39 -30.67
CA LEU A 18 -5.24 -36.33 -30.30
C LEU A 18 -4.42 -35.15 -29.78
N VAL A 19 -4.16 -34.16 -30.62
CA VAL A 19 -3.60 -32.87 -30.19
C VAL A 19 -4.70 -32.09 -29.52
N ALA A 20 -4.70 -32.08 -28.16
CA ALA A 20 -5.57 -31.23 -27.38
C ALA A 20 -5.04 -29.78 -27.48
N VAL A 21 -5.64 -28.97 -28.35
CA VAL A 21 -5.41 -27.53 -28.39
C VAL A 21 -6.07 -26.92 -27.15
N LEU A 22 -5.26 -26.58 -26.16
CA LEU A 22 -5.69 -25.83 -24.97
C LEU A 22 -5.98 -24.40 -25.41
N LEU A 23 -7.24 -24.07 -25.67
CA LEU A 23 -7.71 -22.71 -25.87
C LEU A 23 -7.59 -21.96 -24.53
N VAL A 24 -6.48 -21.25 -24.35
CA VAL A 24 -6.37 -20.25 -23.29
C VAL A 24 -7.29 -19.10 -23.65
N THR A 25 -8.47 -19.07 -23.06
CA THR A 25 -9.36 -17.90 -23.12
C THR A 25 -8.72 -16.80 -22.29
N VAL A 26 -8.07 -15.85 -22.96
CA VAL A 26 -7.68 -14.58 -22.35
C VAL A 26 -8.98 -13.82 -22.11
N SER A 27 -9.48 -13.87 -20.86
CA SER A 27 -10.55 -12.98 -20.43
C SER A 27 -10.04 -11.55 -20.53
N SER A 28 -10.53 -10.79 -21.50
CA SER A 28 -10.36 -9.35 -21.54
C SER A 28 -11.15 -8.78 -20.35
N ALA A 29 -10.48 -8.49 -19.25
CA ALA A 29 -11.06 -7.72 -18.15
C ALA A 29 -11.48 -6.36 -18.70
N SER A 30 -12.76 -6.05 -18.60
CA SER A 30 -13.29 -4.74 -18.95
C SER A 30 -12.72 -3.71 -17.99
N ALA A 31 -12.21 -2.60 -18.48
CA ALA A 31 -11.59 -1.52 -17.68
C ALA A 31 -12.52 -0.89 -16.62
N SER A 32 -13.81 -1.28 -16.60
CA SER A 32 -14.78 -0.84 -15.60
C SER A 32 -14.73 -1.61 -14.29
N ASP A 33 -14.13 -2.82 -14.26
CA ASP A 33 -14.11 -3.68 -13.07
C ASP A 33 -12.91 -3.37 -12.13
N ASP A 34 -11.98 -2.52 -12.56
CA ASP A 34 -10.76 -2.24 -11.82
C ASP A 34 -10.88 -1.04 -10.84
N TRP A 35 -12.00 -0.29 -10.88
CA TRP A 35 -12.21 0.87 -10.03
C TRP A 35 -12.79 0.47 -8.67
N LEU A 36 -11.99 0.63 -7.62
CA LEU A 36 -12.46 0.53 -6.25
C LEU A 36 -13.42 1.69 -5.93
N THR A 37 -14.38 1.44 -5.06
CA THR A 37 -15.34 2.45 -4.57
C THR A 37 -15.23 2.70 -3.08
N ASP A 38 -14.48 1.84 -2.39
CA ASP A 38 -14.15 1.95 -0.98
C ASP A 38 -12.80 2.64 -0.82
N TYR A 39 -12.78 3.72 -0.05
CA TYR A 39 -11.61 4.55 0.16
C TYR A 39 -10.52 3.83 0.96
N ASP A 40 -10.90 3.12 2.01
CA ASP A 40 -9.95 2.44 2.88
C ASP A 40 -9.35 1.22 2.18
N GLU A 41 -10.15 0.49 1.39
CA GLU A 41 -9.67 -0.60 0.53
C GLU A 41 -8.66 -0.10 -0.51
N ALA A 42 -8.90 1.07 -1.10
CA ALA A 42 -7.96 1.66 -2.07
C ALA A 42 -6.62 2.00 -1.42
N LEU A 43 -6.61 2.60 -0.22
CA LEU A 43 -5.38 2.89 0.52
C LEU A 43 -4.66 1.60 0.95
N ALA A 44 -5.42 0.58 1.39
CA ALA A 44 -4.86 -0.72 1.72
C ALA A 44 -4.19 -1.39 0.51
N THR A 45 -4.83 -1.29 -0.66
CA THR A 45 -4.28 -1.81 -1.90
C THR A 45 -3.04 -1.02 -2.34
N ALA A 46 -3.05 0.31 -2.20
CA ALA A 46 -1.89 1.16 -2.47
C ALA A 46 -0.69 0.77 -1.61
N THR A 47 -0.93 0.53 -0.32
CA THR A 47 0.06 0.02 0.62
C THR A 47 0.68 -1.28 0.15
N ARG A 48 -0.15 -2.28 -0.16
CA ARG A 48 0.30 -3.62 -0.56
C ARG A 48 1.06 -3.61 -1.88
N THR A 49 0.68 -2.73 -2.82
CA THR A 49 1.26 -2.69 -4.17
C THR A 49 2.39 -1.67 -4.33
N GLY A 50 2.55 -0.75 -3.38
CA GLY A 50 3.48 0.38 -3.50
C GLY A 50 3.08 1.39 -4.58
N LYS A 51 1.83 1.34 -5.06
CA LYS A 51 1.31 2.25 -6.09
C LYS A 51 0.52 3.38 -5.44
N PRO A 52 0.62 4.63 -5.93
CA PRO A 52 -0.27 5.70 -5.48
C PRO A 52 -1.71 5.44 -5.91
N VAL A 53 -2.68 6.03 -5.21
CA VAL A 53 -4.09 5.97 -5.57
C VAL A 53 -4.44 7.11 -6.53
N LEU A 54 -4.95 6.77 -7.70
CA LEU A 54 -5.58 7.72 -8.60
C LEU A 54 -7.07 7.78 -8.27
N THR A 55 -7.50 8.87 -7.65
CA THR A 55 -8.86 9.06 -7.18
C THR A 55 -9.62 9.96 -8.14
N LEU A 56 -10.66 9.42 -8.78
CA LEU A 56 -11.60 10.18 -9.59
C LEU A 56 -12.78 10.63 -8.73
N PHE A 57 -13.05 11.93 -8.71
CA PHE A 57 -14.28 12.51 -8.21
C PHE A 57 -15.17 12.84 -9.37
N THR A 58 -16.31 12.15 -9.46
CA THR A 58 -17.25 12.21 -10.60
C THR A 58 -18.70 12.39 -10.15
N GLY A 59 -19.56 12.73 -11.10
CA GLY A 59 -21.01 12.78 -10.93
C GLY A 59 -21.64 12.10 -12.13
N SER A 60 -21.73 10.76 -12.08
CA SER A 60 -22.04 9.89 -13.22
C SER A 60 -23.34 10.21 -13.93
N ASP A 61 -24.37 10.68 -13.21
CA ASP A 61 -25.71 10.96 -13.76
C ASP A 61 -25.94 12.42 -14.17
N TRP A 62 -25.10 13.38 -13.71
CA TRP A 62 -25.33 14.81 -13.95
C TRP A 62 -24.15 15.57 -14.58
N CYS A 63 -22.93 15.04 -14.55
CA CYS A 63 -21.73 15.77 -14.96
C CYS A 63 -21.30 15.41 -16.40
N PRO A 64 -21.59 16.24 -17.43
CA PRO A 64 -21.19 15.93 -18.81
C PRO A 64 -19.69 15.83 -19.02
N HIS A 65 -18.90 16.70 -18.37
CA HIS A 65 -17.44 16.70 -18.46
C HIS A 65 -16.81 15.45 -17.82
N CYS A 66 -17.47 14.88 -16.79
CA CYS A 66 -17.04 13.64 -16.16
C CYS A 66 -17.19 12.47 -17.15
N ARG A 67 -18.37 12.33 -17.76
CA ARG A 67 -18.60 11.31 -18.78
C ARG A 67 -17.63 11.44 -19.95
N THR A 68 -17.37 12.67 -20.40
CA THR A 68 -16.39 12.89 -21.47
C THR A 68 -14.99 12.44 -21.08
N LEU A 69 -14.55 12.68 -19.85
CA LEU A 69 -13.26 12.19 -19.32
C LEU A 69 -13.23 10.66 -19.26
N GLU A 70 -14.29 10.06 -18.73
CA GLU A 70 -14.42 8.61 -18.62
C GLU A 70 -14.38 7.95 -19.99
N ASP A 71 -15.17 8.43 -20.95
CA ASP A 71 -15.24 7.88 -22.31
C ASP A 71 -13.95 8.07 -23.11
N GLN A 72 -13.34 9.24 -23.05
CA GLN A 72 -12.18 9.58 -23.89
C GLN A 72 -10.84 9.15 -23.30
N VAL A 73 -10.74 9.05 -21.99
CA VAL A 73 -9.48 8.72 -21.32
C VAL A 73 -9.57 7.37 -20.62
N PHE A 74 -10.46 7.22 -19.64
CA PHE A 74 -10.44 6.06 -18.75
C PHE A 74 -10.93 4.77 -19.44
N ALA A 75 -11.83 4.88 -20.42
CA ALA A 75 -12.23 3.74 -21.24
C ALA A 75 -11.18 3.34 -22.30
N SER A 76 -10.09 4.11 -22.45
CA SER A 76 -9.09 3.80 -23.47
C SER A 76 -8.16 2.63 -23.03
N PRO A 77 -7.81 1.71 -23.97
CA PRO A 77 -6.85 0.64 -23.67
C PRO A 77 -5.49 1.16 -23.19
N ALA A 78 -5.07 2.33 -23.68
CA ALA A 78 -3.82 2.97 -23.25
C ALA A 78 -3.86 3.36 -21.77
N PHE A 79 -5.00 3.88 -21.29
CA PHE A 79 -5.18 4.19 -19.89
C PHE A 79 -5.21 2.91 -19.04
N ALA A 80 -5.96 1.89 -19.43
CA ALA A 80 -6.06 0.63 -18.71
C ALA A 80 -4.67 0.00 -18.52
N THR A 81 -3.86 -0.08 -19.57
CA THR A 81 -2.50 -0.60 -19.50
C THR A 81 -1.62 0.22 -18.56
N TRP A 82 -1.64 1.56 -18.71
CA TRP A 82 -0.85 2.45 -17.86
C TRP A 82 -1.29 2.37 -16.40
N ALA A 83 -2.59 2.42 -16.14
CA ALA A 83 -3.13 2.42 -14.78
C ALA A 83 -2.80 1.13 -14.05
N ASN A 84 -2.94 -0.03 -14.71
CA ASN A 84 -2.59 -1.32 -14.14
C ASN A 84 -1.15 -1.36 -13.62
N ASP A 85 -0.22 -0.71 -14.30
CA ASP A 85 1.19 -0.74 -13.90
C ASP A 85 1.56 0.30 -12.84
N HIS A 86 0.82 1.42 -12.75
CA HIS A 86 1.29 2.62 -12.06
C HIS A 86 0.44 3.08 -10.88
N VAL A 87 -0.86 2.78 -10.86
CA VAL A 87 -1.78 3.33 -9.85
C VAL A 87 -2.81 2.30 -9.37
N VAL A 88 -3.39 2.57 -8.21
CA VAL A 88 -4.64 1.95 -7.74
C VAL A 88 -5.77 2.89 -8.11
N LEU A 89 -6.84 2.39 -8.70
CA LEU A 89 -7.97 3.20 -9.16
C LEU A 89 -9.05 3.29 -8.07
N LEU A 90 -9.44 4.51 -7.70
CA LEU A 90 -10.53 4.78 -6.76
C LEU A 90 -11.54 5.74 -7.39
N MET A 91 -12.83 5.39 -7.38
CA MET A 91 -13.91 6.25 -7.83
C MET A 91 -14.76 6.74 -6.66
N VAL A 92 -14.85 8.05 -6.50
CA VAL A 92 -15.77 8.73 -5.59
C VAL A 92 -16.88 9.38 -6.44
N ASP A 93 -17.90 8.59 -6.73
CA ASP A 93 -19.04 9.06 -7.54
C ASP A 93 -20.10 9.72 -6.63
N MET A 94 -20.55 10.91 -7.02
CA MET A 94 -21.55 11.72 -6.32
C MET A 94 -22.80 11.88 -7.18
N PRO A 95 -23.56 10.80 -7.48
CA PRO A 95 -24.76 10.89 -8.28
C PRO A 95 -25.88 11.64 -7.52
N GLN A 96 -26.84 12.20 -8.27
CA GLN A 96 -28.01 12.86 -7.67
C GLN A 96 -28.95 11.86 -7.01
N ALA A 97 -29.05 10.66 -7.58
CA ALA A 97 -29.92 9.58 -7.11
C ALA A 97 -29.16 8.23 -7.03
N GLY A 98 -29.79 7.20 -6.48
CA GLY A 98 -29.31 5.82 -6.52
C GLY A 98 -28.31 5.40 -5.43
N ILE A 99 -27.91 6.29 -4.52
CA ILE A 99 -27.04 5.95 -3.39
C ILE A 99 -27.74 6.21 -2.03
N SER A 100 -27.40 5.41 -1.01
CA SER A 100 -27.93 5.59 0.33
C SER A 100 -27.42 6.87 0.98
N PRO A 101 -28.14 7.44 1.97
CA PRO A 101 -27.65 8.59 2.73
C PRO A 101 -26.31 8.35 3.42
N ALA A 102 -26.02 7.14 3.86
CA ALA A 102 -24.76 6.74 4.50
C ALA A 102 -23.61 6.86 3.48
N VAL A 103 -23.74 6.25 2.31
CA VAL A 103 -22.74 6.32 1.23
C VAL A 103 -22.52 7.76 0.77
N ARG A 104 -23.60 8.54 0.63
CA ARG A 104 -23.50 9.97 0.28
C ARG A 104 -22.72 10.75 1.35
N SER A 105 -22.99 10.50 2.62
CA SER A 105 -22.29 11.16 3.73
C SER A 105 -20.81 10.83 3.74
N GLU A 106 -20.45 9.58 3.52
CA GLU A 106 -19.07 9.10 3.44
C GLU A 106 -18.31 9.77 2.29
N ARG A 107 -18.84 9.68 1.06
CA ARG A 107 -18.24 10.32 -0.12
C ARG A 107 -18.13 11.82 0.01
N SER A 108 -19.12 12.47 0.65
CA SER A 108 -19.07 13.92 0.96
C SER A 108 -17.93 14.25 1.92
N ARG A 109 -17.67 13.42 2.93
CA ARG A 109 -16.52 13.61 3.82
C ARG A 109 -15.20 13.53 3.07
N ILE A 110 -15.07 12.60 2.12
CA ILE A 110 -13.87 12.47 1.28
C ILE A 110 -13.71 13.73 0.40
N CYS A 111 -14.79 14.23 -0.22
CA CYS A 111 -14.76 15.49 -0.98
C CYS A 111 -14.30 16.67 -0.09
N ILE A 112 -14.82 16.76 1.12
CA ILE A 112 -14.45 17.82 2.07
C ILE A 112 -12.98 17.68 2.50
N LYS A 113 -12.54 16.48 2.84
CA LYS A 113 -11.15 16.18 3.23
C LYS A 113 -10.15 16.72 2.21
N TYR A 114 -10.44 16.57 0.91
CA TYR A 114 -9.56 17.01 -0.17
C TYR A 114 -9.89 18.37 -0.77
N GLY A 115 -10.91 19.04 -0.27
CA GLY A 115 -11.35 20.35 -0.78
C GLY A 115 -11.89 20.29 -2.21
N VAL A 116 -12.46 19.16 -2.63
CA VAL A 116 -13.02 18.96 -3.97
C VAL A 116 -14.34 19.75 -4.10
N ARG A 117 -14.35 20.70 -5.03
CA ARG A 117 -15.52 21.56 -5.33
C ARG A 117 -15.87 21.59 -6.81
N THR A 118 -15.07 20.93 -7.64
CA THR A 118 -15.21 20.92 -9.10
C THR A 118 -15.20 19.47 -9.58
N PHE A 119 -16.07 19.15 -10.54
CA PHE A 119 -16.17 17.85 -11.16
C PHE A 119 -15.93 17.97 -12.67
N PRO A 120 -15.18 17.01 -13.28
CA PRO A 120 -14.39 16.00 -12.61
C PRO A 120 -13.17 16.60 -11.88
N SER A 121 -12.73 15.97 -10.81
CA SER A 121 -11.40 16.17 -10.22
C SER A 121 -10.69 14.83 -10.10
N VAL A 122 -9.42 14.83 -10.45
CA VAL A 122 -8.57 13.65 -10.33
C VAL A 122 -7.41 13.97 -9.40
N LEU A 123 -7.27 13.20 -8.34
CA LEU A 123 -6.18 13.33 -7.36
C LEU A 123 -5.26 12.12 -7.44
N LEU A 124 -3.98 12.36 -7.24
CA LEU A 124 -3.04 11.31 -6.84
C LEU A 124 -2.84 11.42 -5.33
N LEU A 125 -3.03 10.29 -4.64
CA LEU A 125 -2.82 10.16 -3.21
C LEU A 125 -1.72 9.13 -2.97
N ASP A 126 -0.95 9.31 -1.91
CA ASP A 126 -0.10 8.23 -1.42
C ASP A 126 -0.94 7.18 -0.66
N SER A 127 -0.28 6.14 -0.15
CA SER A 127 -0.92 5.07 0.61
C SER A 127 -1.46 5.50 2.00
N PHE A 128 -1.14 6.73 2.45
CA PHE A 128 -1.68 7.33 3.67
C PHE A 128 -2.83 8.29 3.39
N GLY A 129 -3.20 8.45 2.10
CA GLY A 129 -4.21 9.39 1.68
C GLY A 129 -3.73 10.85 1.71
N GLU A 130 -2.42 11.12 1.68
CA GLU A 130 -1.90 12.46 1.48
C GLU A 130 -1.92 12.83 0.00
N LYS A 131 -2.35 14.05 -0.31
CA LYS A 131 -2.49 14.50 -1.69
C LYS A 131 -1.13 14.83 -2.31
N LEU A 132 -0.72 14.04 -3.32
CA LEU A 132 0.51 14.24 -4.09
C LEU A 132 0.30 15.22 -5.25
N ALA A 133 -0.84 15.10 -5.95
CA ALA A 133 -1.15 15.95 -7.09
C ALA A 133 -2.68 16.05 -7.30
N GLU A 134 -3.08 17.06 -8.07
CA GLU A 134 -4.48 17.31 -8.43
C GLU A 134 -4.59 17.80 -9.87
N GLN A 135 -5.66 17.37 -10.55
CA GLN A 135 -6.11 17.90 -11.83
C GLN A 135 -7.60 18.17 -11.78
N LYS A 136 -7.99 19.43 -12.00
CA LYS A 136 -9.38 19.89 -11.96
C LYS A 136 -9.93 20.05 -13.36
N GLY A 137 -11.14 19.56 -13.56
CA GLY A 137 -11.85 19.65 -14.83
C GLY A 137 -11.24 18.82 -15.94
N TYR A 138 -11.95 18.76 -17.05
CA TYR A 138 -11.48 18.12 -18.28
C TYR A 138 -11.88 18.96 -19.49
N ARG A 139 -10.93 19.17 -20.42
CA ARG A 139 -11.10 20.05 -21.59
C ARG A 139 -10.88 19.33 -22.94
N GLY A 140 -11.11 18.00 -22.98
CA GLY A 140 -10.97 17.23 -24.21
C GLY A 140 -9.53 16.91 -24.62
N THR A 141 -8.64 16.77 -23.67
CA THR A 141 -7.26 16.31 -23.91
C THR A 141 -7.26 14.84 -24.32
N SER A 142 -6.46 14.44 -25.33
CA SER A 142 -6.36 13.04 -25.73
C SER A 142 -5.86 12.15 -24.58
N ALA A 143 -6.26 10.86 -24.58
CA ALA A 143 -5.86 9.90 -23.56
C ALA A 143 -4.32 9.86 -23.37
N SER A 144 -3.56 9.79 -24.46
CA SER A 144 -2.09 9.76 -24.40
C SER A 144 -1.49 11.02 -23.78
N SER A 145 -2.01 12.20 -24.11
CA SER A 145 -1.56 13.47 -23.52
C SER A 145 -1.94 13.58 -22.04
N TRP A 146 -3.14 13.12 -21.68
CA TRP A 146 -3.62 13.09 -20.30
C TRP A 146 -2.76 12.15 -19.45
N ILE A 147 -2.51 10.93 -19.94
CA ILE A 147 -1.63 9.94 -19.29
C ILE A 147 -0.24 10.53 -19.06
N LYS A 148 0.36 11.17 -20.09
CA LYS A 148 1.69 11.80 -19.99
C LYS A 148 1.72 12.87 -18.90
N GLN A 149 0.68 13.71 -18.79
CA GLN A 149 0.57 14.73 -17.75
C GLN A 149 0.45 14.12 -16.35
N MET A 150 -0.31 13.03 -16.22
CA MET A 150 -0.51 12.35 -14.95
C MET A 150 0.75 11.56 -14.55
N ALA A 151 1.39 10.88 -15.49
CA ALA A 151 2.65 10.16 -15.27
C ALA A 151 3.77 11.08 -14.77
N ALA A 152 3.82 12.32 -15.27
CA ALA A 152 4.79 13.32 -14.80
C ALA A 152 4.57 13.78 -13.34
N LYS A 153 3.38 13.50 -12.78
CA LYS A 153 3.03 13.82 -11.39
C LYS A 153 3.18 12.61 -10.45
N LEU A 154 3.44 11.42 -11.00
CA LEU A 154 3.73 10.25 -10.17
C LEU A 154 5.00 10.51 -9.35
N PRO A 155 5.04 10.08 -8.09
CA PRO A 155 6.27 10.10 -7.34
C PRO A 155 7.31 9.26 -8.08
N ALA A 156 8.55 9.72 -8.11
CA ALA A 156 9.64 8.91 -8.63
C ALA A 156 9.60 7.56 -7.92
N ARG A 157 9.45 6.48 -8.69
CA ARG A 157 9.46 5.12 -8.13
C ARG A 157 10.85 4.91 -7.52
N GLN A 158 10.95 5.10 -6.21
CA GLN A 158 12.19 4.77 -5.53
C GLN A 158 12.32 3.25 -5.61
N PRO A 159 13.45 2.73 -6.06
CA PRO A 159 13.68 1.29 -5.98
C PRO A 159 13.49 0.91 -4.51
N VAL A 160 12.62 -0.06 -4.27
CA VAL A 160 12.55 -0.71 -2.97
C VAL A 160 13.97 -1.16 -2.69
N ALA A 161 14.58 -0.58 -1.66
CA ALA A 161 15.97 -0.87 -1.36
C ALA A 161 16.06 -2.35 -1.01
N THR A 162 16.54 -3.16 -1.95
CA THR A 162 16.74 -4.60 -1.82
C THR A 162 17.80 -4.95 -0.76
N ASN A 163 18.35 -3.93 -0.12
CA ASN A 163 19.27 -4.03 1.03
C ASN A 163 18.55 -3.75 2.36
N ALA A 164 17.24 -3.90 2.42
CA ALA A 164 16.50 -3.80 3.68
C ALA A 164 17.04 -4.88 4.62
N ARG A 165 17.64 -4.46 5.73
CA ARG A 165 17.96 -5.37 6.82
C ARG A 165 16.66 -6.03 7.29
N PRO A 166 16.70 -7.29 7.74
CA PRO A 166 15.49 -7.98 8.15
C PRO A 166 14.77 -7.15 9.22
N VAL A 167 13.47 -7.00 9.03
CA VAL A 167 12.58 -6.47 10.06
C VAL A 167 12.30 -7.63 11.00
N LEU A 168 12.67 -7.46 12.27
CA LEU A 168 12.48 -8.48 13.29
C LEU A 168 11.02 -8.50 13.75
N ASP A 169 10.53 -9.63 14.20
CA ASP A 169 9.17 -9.82 14.70
C ASP A 169 9.12 -10.01 16.24
N SER A 170 10.28 -9.87 16.88
CA SER A 170 10.45 -10.05 18.33
C SER A 170 11.24 -8.90 18.94
N LEU A 171 10.73 -8.35 20.05
CA LEU A 171 11.42 -7.34 20.85
C LEU A 171 12.72 -7.91 21.44
N GLY A 172 12.70 -9.16 21.93
CA GLY A 172 13.88 -9.81 22.50
C GLY A 172 15.01 -9.94 21.50
N GLU A 173 14.74 -10.35 20.28
CA GLU A 173 15.73 -10.43 19.19
C GLU A 173 16.24 -9.04 18.80
N ALA A 174 15.36 -8.04 18.76
CA ALA A 174 15.74 -6.67 18.48
C ALA A 174 16.71 -6.11 19.56
N VAL A 175 16.46 -6.39 20.83
CA VAL A 175 17.35 -6.00 21.95
C VAL A 175 18.72 -6.65 21.82
N LEU A 176 18.80 -7.94 21.53
CA LEU A 176 20.07 -8.64 21.32
C LEU A 176 20.85 -8.03 20.14
N THR A 177 20.20 -7.86 19.01
CA THR A 177 20.81 -7.26 17.81
C THR A 177 21.25 -5.82 18.03
N ALA A 178 20.48 -5.04 18.80
CA ALA A 178 20.81 -3.66 19.13
C ALA A 178 22.06 -3.55 20.00
N ARG A 179 22.22 -4.45 20.98
CA ARG A 179 23.42 -4.52 21.83
C ARG A 179 24.67 -4.84 21.03
N GLU A 180 24.59 -5.79 20.10
CA GLU A 180 25.70 -6.17 19.21
C GLU A 180 26.08 -5.05 18.24
N SER A 181 25.07 -4.45 17.58
CA SER A 181 25.27 -3.42 16.56
C SER A 181 25.48 -2.01 17.13
N LYS A 182 25.25 -1.79 18.42
CA LYS A 182 25.29 -0.49 19.12
C LYS A 182 24.35 0.55 18.50
N ARG A 183 23.25 0.09 17.95
CA ARG A 183 22.23 0.92 17.32
C ARG A 183 20.95 0.92 18.14
N PRO A 184 20.18 2.04 18.16
CA PRO A 184 18.89 2.07 18.82
C PRO A 184 17.90 1.15 18.08
N ILE A 185 16.89 0.71 18.81
CA ILE A 185 15.79 -0.10 18.28
C ILE A 185 14.70 0.85 17.80
N LEU A 186 14.18 0.61 16.60
CA LEU A 186 12.99 1.25 16.07
C LEU A 186 11.88 0.21 15.97
N LEU A 187 10.86 0.37 16.81
CA LEU A 187 9.70 -0.50 16.83
C LEU A 187 8.54 0.14 16.07
N VAL A 188 7.85 -0.67 15.27
CA VAL A 188 6.55 -0.34 14.71
C VAL A 188 5.54 -1.31 15.32
N VAL A 189 4.74 -0.82 16.25
CA VAL A 189 3.82 -1.65 17.03
C VAL A 189 2.40 -1.39 16.55
N SER A 190 1.69 -2.42 16.10
CA SER A 190 0.26 -2.37 15.79
C SER A 190 -0.55 -2.85 17.00
N GLY A 191 -1.71 -2.23 17.25
CA GLY A 191 -2.55 -2.59 18.41
C GLY A 191 -3.06 -4.02 18.35
N SER A 192 -3.41 -4.51 17.15
CA SER A 192 -3.80 -5.90 16.92
C SER A 192 -3.21 -6.41 15.60
N PRO A 193 -3.21 -7.73 15.35
CA PRO A 193 -2.89 -8.30 14.05
C PRO A 193 -4.02 -8.12 13.04
N GLU A 194 -5.11 -7.46 13.41
CA GLU A 194 -6.24 -7.21 12.52
C GLU A 194 -5.85 -6.34 11.32
N GLN A 195 -6.63 -6.47 10.26
CA GLN A 195 -6.27 -6.02 8.92
C GLN A 195 -5.87 -4.54 8.84
N THR A 196 -6.56 -3.65 9.54
CA THR A 196 -6.31 -2.19 9.47
C THR A 196 -4.99 -1.79 10.10
N ALA A 197 -4.71 -2.25 11.32
CA ALA A 197 -3.47 -1.93 12.02
C ALA A 197 -2.25 -2.59 11.37
N ALA A 198 -2.39 -3.86 10.94
CA ALA A 198 -1.35 -4.59 10.22
C ALA A 198 -1.01 -3.92 8.88
N ILE A 199 -2.00 -3.44 8.13
CA ILE A 199 -1.80 -2.71 6.88
C ILE A 199 -1.06 -1.39 7.13
N ARG A 200 -1.46 -0.61 8.13
CA ARG A 200 -0.78 0.67 8.48
C ARG A 200 0.66 0.43 8.89
N SER A 201 0.92 -0.56 9.72
CA SER A 201 2.27 -0.97 10.12
C SER A 201 3.12 -1.37 8.90
N ALA A 202 2.59 -2.26 8.05
CA ALA A 202 3.27 -2.70 6.84
C ALA A 202 3.52 -1.53 5.86
N THR A 203 2.59 -0.59 5.75
CA THR A 203 2.72 0.62 4.92
C THR A 203 3.91 1.46 5.36
N LEU A 204 4.02 1.72 6.66
CA LEU A 204 5.11 2.52 7.20
C LEU A 204 6.45 1.82 7.02
N VAL A 205 6.51 0.53 7.33
CA VAL A 205 7.73 -0.30 7.20
C VAL A 205 8.22 -0.36 5.75
N ASN A 206 7.30 -0.39 4.78
CA ASN A 206 7.61 -0.45 3.36
C ASN A 206 7.76 0.93 2.69
N ASP A 207 7.55 2.04 3.41
CA ASP A 207 7.83 3.38 2.88
C ASP A 207 9.33 3.51 2.58
N PRO A 208 9.74 3.91 1.37
CA PRO A 208 11.14 3.92 0.96
C PRO A 208 12.02 4.84 1.81
N GLU A 209 11.52 6.00 2.21
CA GLU A 209 12.27 6.97 3.00
C GLU A 209 12.40 6.54 4.46
N PHE A 210 11.31 6.03 5.03
CA PHE A 210 11.29 5.46 6.36
C PHE A 210 12.17 4.21 6.43
N GLY A 211 12.01 3.27 5.49
CA GLY A 211 12.79 2.03 5.43
C GLY A 211 14.28 2.29 5.24
N ALA A 212 14.67 3.24 4.39
CA ALA A 212 16.08 3.61 4.20
C ALA A 212 16.69 4.19 5.48
N LEU A 213 15.99 5.14 6.13
CA LEU A 213 16.43 5.72 7.40
C LEU A 213 16.52 4.67 8.51
N ALA A 214 15.53 3.79 8.59
CA ALA A 214 15.48 2.70 9.56
C ALA A 214 16.65 1.73 9.36
N ALA A 215 16.89 1.26 8.15
CA ALA A 215 17.98 0.34 7.83
C ALA A 215 19.37 0.94 8.10
N GLU A 216 19.54 2.25 7.86
CA GLU A 216 20.80 2.94 8.11
C GLU A 216 21.08 3.12 9.61
N SER A 217 20.09 3.58 10.37
CA SER A 217 20.29 4.15 11.70
C SER A 217 19.81 3.29 12.86
N PHE A 218 18.94 2.29 12.62
CA PHE A 218 18.24 1.54 13.66
C PHE A 218 18.36 0.02 13.47
N VAL A 219 18.07 -0.72 14.53
CA VAL A 219 17.59 -2.11 14.45
C VAL A 219 16.08 -2.04 14.42
N MET A 220 15.47 -2.53 13.35
CA MET A 220 14.04 -2.38 13.11
C MET A 220 13.28 -3.65 13.49
N ALA A 221 12.20 -3.49 14.25
CA ALA A 221 11.25 -4.56 14.51
C ALA A 221 9.81 -4.08 14.31
N ALA A 222 8.94 -4.98 13.86
CA ALA A 222 7.52 -4.71 13.68
C ALA A 222 6.69 -5.88 14.23
N MET A 223 5.77 -5.58 15.13
CA MET A 223 4.98 -6.61 15.81
C MET A 223 3.62 -6.08 16.30
N PRO A 224 2.62 -6.95 16.49
CA PRO A 224 1.40 -6.57 17.17
C PRO A 224 1.61 -6.50 18.69
N ALA A 225 0.91 -5.58 19.36
CA ALA A 225 0.86 -5.51 20.83
C ALA A 225 0.00 -6.61 21.44
N ALA A 226 -0.99 -7.12 20.69
CA ALA A 226 -1.85 -8.21 21.11
C ALA A 226 -1.89 -9.32 20.06
N THR A 227 -2.19 -10.54 20.49
CA THR A 227 -2.42 -11.70 19.62
C THR A 227 -3.83 -11.65 19.02
N ALA A 228 -4.13 -12.52 18.03
CA ALA A 228 -5.43 -12.56 17.36
C ALA A 228 -6.62 -12.89 18.31
N ASP A 229 -6.37 -13.51 19.44
CA ASP A 229 -7.32 -13.79 20.52
C ASP A 229 -7.40 -12.69 21.58
N GLY A 230 -6.72 -11.57 21.35
CA GLY A 230 -6.75 -10.37 22.20
C GLY A 230 -5.89 -10.48 23.47
N GLN A 231 -5.05 -11.50 23.59
CA GLN A 231 -4.06 -11.57 24.66
C GLN A 231 -2.85 -10.71 24.33
N GLN A 232 -2.26 -10.08 25.32
CA GLN A 232 -1.02 -9.33 25.11
C GLN A 232 0.12 -10.22 24.63
N ALA A 233 0.78 -9.80 23.56
CA ALA A 233 1.85 -10.57 22.95
C ALA A 233 3.15 -10.54 23.80
N ASP A 234 3.42 -9.41 24.49
CA ASP A 234 4.64 -9.21 25.29
C ASP A 234 4.41 -8.15 26.38
N ALA A 235 4.64 -8.52 27.66
CA ALA A 235 4.51 -7.60 28.78
C ALA A 235 5.52 -6.42 28.73
N SER A 236 6.65 -6.60 28.08
CA SER A 236 7.64 -5.54 27.89
C SER A 236 7.16 -4.47 26.92
N LEU A 237 6.33 -4.83 25.92
CA LEU A 237 5.71 -3.87 25.02
C LEU A 237 4.69 -2.97 25.73
N GLU A 238 3.92 -3.52 26.68
CA GLU A 238 2.97 -2.72 27.46
C GLU A 238 3.69 -1.63 28.27
N GLN A 239 4.83 -1.97 28.86
CA GLN A 239 5.65 -1.02 29.59
C GLN A 239 6.18 0.09 28.67
N LEU A 240 6.67 -0.27 27.46
CA LEU A 240 7.14 0.68 26.46
C LEU A 240 6.03 1.60 25.93
N LEU A 241 4.82 1.07 25.77
CA LEU A 241 3.65 1.81 25.31
C LEU A 241 3.04 2.68 26.41
N GLY A 242 3.34 2.41 27.67
CA GLY A 242 2.72 3.07 28.83
C GLY A 242 1.25 2.69 29.05
N GLY A 243 0.80 1.57 28.46
CA GLY A 243 -0.56 1.05 28.53
C GLY A 243 -0.95 0.22 27.30
N GLN A 244 -2.24 -0.11 27.22
CA GLN A 244 -2.78 -0.85 26.07
C GLN A 244 -2.93 0.05 24.87
N LEU A 245 -2.59 -0.47 23.68
CA LEU A 245 -2.78 0.20 22.42
C LEU A 245 -4.17 -0.15 21.85
N GLU A 246 -4.88 0.85 21.32
CA GLU A 246 -6.16 0.62 20.63
C GLU A 246 -5.97 -0.34 19.45
N PRO A 247 -6.94 -1.25 19.17
CA PRO A 247 -6.77 -2.32 18.19
C PRO A 247 -6.38 -1.85 16.79
N ASP A 248 -6.84 -0.69 16.35
CA ASP A 248 -6.58 -0.10 15.03
C ASP A 248 -5.41 0.91 15.02
N ALA A 249 -4.79 1.13 16.18
CA ALA A 249 -3.67 2.05 16.32
C ALA A 249 -2.34 1.43 15.89
N VAL A 250 -1.41 2.30 15.49
CA VAL A 250 0.00 1.98 15.25
C VAL A 250 0.85 3.00 15.95
N GLU A 251 1.88 2.55 16.66
CA GLU A 251 2.87 3.42 17.30
C GLU A 251 4.27 3.12 16.79
N VAL A 252 5.05 4.17 16.63
CA VAL A 252 6.48 4.11 16.30
C VAL A 252 7.27 4.52 17.51
N ILE A 253 8.09 3.63 18.02
CA ILE A 253 8.83 3.80 19.26
C ILE A 253 10.31 3.64 18.97
N VAL A 254 11.15 4.52 19.52
CA VAL A 254 12.60 4.30 19.59
C VAL A 254 12.98 4.04 21.04
N THR A 255 13.76 3.00 21.25
CA THR A 255 14.34 2.65 22.55
C THR A 255 15.79 2.22 22.40
N ASP A 256 16.59 2.38 23.45
CA ASP A 256 17.98 1.92 23.50
C ASP A 256 18.13 0.56 24.17
N ASP A 257 17.24 0.26 25.08
CA ASP A 257 17.31 -0.89 26.01
C ASP A 257 16.17 -1.90 25.82
N GLY A 258 15.09 -1.50 25.12
CA GLY A 258 13.87 -2.28 25.00
C GLY A 258 12.89 -2.07 26.17
N GLU A 259 13.18 -1.16 27.10
CA GLU A 259 12.38 -0.92 28.31
C GLU A 259 11.86 0.52 28.39
N THR A 260 12.69 1.48 27.95
CA THR A 260 12.40 2.91 28.07
C THR A 260 12.26 3.56 26.69
N PRO A 261 11.10 4.16 26.35
CA PRO A 261 10.96 4.88 25.10
C PRO A 261 11.72 6.20 25.14
N VAL A 262 12.55 6.47 24.12
CA VAL A 262 13.28 7.74 23.95
C VAL A 262 12.70 8.60 22.84
N PHE A 263 11.81 8.03 22.03
CA PHE A 263 11.01 8.72 21.02
C PHE A 263 9.73 7.93 20.77
N MET A 264 8.62 8.64 20.60
CA MET A 264 7.33 8.04 20.22
C MET A 264 6.63 8.91 19.15
N ALA A 265 5.96 8.27 18.23
CA ALA A 265 5.13 8.92 17.23
C ALA A 265 3.98 8.00 16.82
N SER A 266 2.78 8.56 16.63
CA SER A 266 1.66 7.80 16.12
C SER A 266 1.86 7.43 14.64
N GLY A 267 1.67 6.17 14.30
CA GLY A 267 1.70 5.65 12.94
C GLY A 267 0.52 6.11 12.08
N SER A 268 -0.42 6.87 12.64
CA SER A 268 -1.45 7.59 11.86
C SER A 268 -0.92 8.83 11.14
N GLN A 269 0.29 9.30 11.50
CA GLN A 269 0.97 10.38 10.81
C GLN A 269 1.54 9.89 9.47
N SER A 270 1.75 10.82 8.53
CA SER A 270 2.44 10.48 7.28
C SER A 270 3.88 10.03 7.54
N PRO A 271 4.45 9.10 6.73
CA PRO A 271 5.83 8.65 6.89
C PRO A 271 6.83 9.80 6.91
N GLN A 272 6.61 10.82 6.09
CA GLN A 272 7.48 12.00 6.00
C GLN A 272 7.55 12.76 7.33
N ARG A 273 6.43 12.85 8.06
CA ARG A 273 6.42 13.46 9.41
C ARG A 273 7.19 12.62 10.41
N ILE A 274 6.99 11.30 10.37
CA ILE A 274 7.71 10.37 11.25
C ILE A 274 9.20 10.41 10.93
N VAL A 275 9.59 10.32 9.66
CA VAL A 275 10.99 10.44 9.21
C VAL A 275 11.62 11.76 9.66
N SER A 276 10.90 12.87 9.50
CA SER A 276 11.38 14.18 9.98
C SER A 276 11.58 14.22 11.50
N GLY A 277 10.71 13.55 12.26
CA GLY A 277 10.84 13.37 13.70
C GLY A 277 12.08 12.53 14.06
N LEU A 278 12.24 11.38 13.41
CA LEU A 278 13.38 10.48 13.61
C LEU A 278 14.72 11.14 13.24
N ARG A 279 14.79 11.91 12.18
CA ARG A 279 15.99 12.67 11.80
C ARG A 279 16.38 13.69 12.87
N ARG A 280 15.39 14.44 13.40
CA ARG A 280 15.65 15.37 14.52
C ARG A 280 16.14 14.65 15.76
N PHE A 281 15.54 13.52 16.11
CA PHE A 281 16.00 12.68 17.20
C PHE A 281 17.45 12.25 17.01
N LEU A 282 17.82 11.73 15.82
CA LEU A 282 19.20 11.31 15.52
C LEU A 282 20.21 12.46 15.65
N VAL A 283 19.89 13.66 15.17
CA VAL A 283 20.73 14.86 15.30
C VAL A 283 20.93 15.22 16.77
N THR A 284 19.86 15.27 17.55
CA THR A 284 19.93 15.56 19.00
C THR A 284 20.79 14.53 19.74
N ARG A 285 20.61 13.24 19.40
CA ARG A 285 21.39 12.15 20.00
C ARG A 285 22.90 12.25 19.64
N GLN A 286 23.24 12.57 18.40
CA GLN A 286 24.64 12.76 17.99
C GLN A 286 25.28 13.93 18.73
N THR A 287 24.55 15.04 18.90
CA THR A 287 25.03 16.21 19.65
C THR A 287 25.26 15.87 21.12
N ALA A 288 24.32 15.18 21.77
CA ALA A 288 24.46 14.75 23.16
C ALA A 288 25.66 13.83 23.37
N ARG A 289 25.91 12.87 22.49
CA ARG A 289 27.07 11.99 22.52
C ARG A 289 28.42 12.74 22.40
N ARG A 290 28.46 13.82 21.59
CA ARG A 290 29.65 14.67 21.42
C ARG A 290 29.93 15.55 22.64
N THR A 291 28.90 15.97 23.35
CA THR A 291 29.01 16.85 24.54
C THR A 291 29.08 16.10 25.86
N GLY A 292 29.09 14.76 25.85
CA GLY A 292 29.13 13.93 27.06
C GLY A 292 27.84 13.97 27.89
N GLY A 293 26.75 14.49 27.34
CA GLY A 293 25.44 14.54 27.99
C GLY A 293 24.61 13.29 27.73
N THR A 294 23.95 12.78 28.76
CA THR A 294 22.93 11.74 28.65
C THR A 294 21.64 12.40 28.13
N VAL A 295 21.12 11.95 27.02
CA VAL A 295 19.75 12.32 26.59
C VAL A 295 18.79 11.60 27.52
N ARG A 296 18.15 12.33 28.42
CA ARG A 296 17.01 11.85 29.22
C ARG A 296 15.71 12.15 28.50
#